data_4a4be879101b59205ab0b62c34aa0f56
#
_entry.id   4a4be879101b59205ab0b62c34aa0f56
#
_cell.length_a   1.000
_cell.length_b   1.000
_cell.length_c   1.000
_cell.angle_alpha   90.00
_cell.angle_beta   90.00
_cell.angle_gamma   90.00
#
_symmetry.space_group_name_H-M   'P 1'
#
loop_
_entity.id
_entity.type
_entity.pdbx_description
1 polymer ?
#
loop_
_entity_poly.entity_id
_entity_poly.type
_entity_poly.pdbx_seq_one_letter_code
_entity_poly.pdbx_strand_id
1 'polypeptide(L)'
;ILKQMSQFLDWCVGEGELTANPWEALKVKERPDVHPHGVLKDAQVSVLLRAKDRVLHSAVLFGLLTGMRSGELCGLMAEDITAKGNLGRFISIRPNAVRLLKSKAAEREVPLHGVLEQLLDTTLPTSGRLFPHLTVDKVVKRYAYLRRRHPELHGTVFHSTRKWFITQ
;
A
#
# COMPACT_ATOMS: atom_id res chain seq x y z
N ILE A 1 -17.93 -8.41 4.53
CA ILE A 1 -18.74 -9.03 5.60
C ILE A 1 -19.82 -9.91 4.98
N LEU A 2 -20.74 -9.39 4.14
CA LEU A 2 -21.86 -10.19 3.59
C LEU A 2 -21.40 -11.43 2.82
N LYS A 3 -20.38 -11.31 1.94
CA LYS A 3 -19.83 -12.45 1.21
C LYS A 3 -19.24 -13.52 2.14
N GLN A 4 -18.55 -13.11 3.21
CA GLN A 4 -17.97 -14.03 4.19
C GLN A 4 -19.04 -14.77 5.00
N MET A 5 -20.11 -14.06 5.37
CA MET A 5 -21.26 -14.67 6.04
C MET A 5 -21.99 -15.67 5.14
N SER A 6 -22.19 -15.33 3.86
CA SER A 6 -22.78 -16.31 2.91
C SER A 6 -21.90 -17.55 2.77
N GLN A 7 -20.59 -17.41 2.62
CA GLN A 7 -19.66 -18.54 2.56
C GLN A 7 -19.68 -19.39 3.83
N PHE A 8 -19.81 -18.79 5.01
CA PHE A 8 -19.95 -19.51 6.27
C PHE A 8 -21.25 -20.31 6.32
N LEU A 9 -22.38 -19.71 5.89
CA LEU A 9 -23.67 -20.39 5.84
C LEU A 9 -23.67 -21.53 4.80
N ASP A 10 -23.03 -21.33 3.64
CA ASP A 10 -22.83 -22.40 2.65
C ASP A 10 -22.02 -23.57 3.22
N TRP A 11 -20.99 -23.28 4.01
CA TRP A 11 -20.26 -24.31 4.72
C TRP A 11 -21.12 -25.05 5.75
N CYS A 12 -21.95 -24.33 6.55
CA CYS A 12 -22.88 -24.96 7.49
C CYS A 12 -23.89 -25.88 6.79
N VAL A 13 -24.33 -25.56 5.58
CA VAL A 13 -25.17 -26.43 4.75
C VAL A 13 -24.39 -27.69 4.33
N GLY A 14 -23.13 -27.51 3.92
CA GLY A 14 -22.25 -28.63 3.57
C GLY A 14 -21.97 -29.60 4.71
N GLU A 15 -21.87 -29.09 5.95
CA GLU A 15 -21.71 -29.90 7.18
C GLU A 15 -23.03 -30.49 7.71
N GLY A 16 -24.17 -30.21 7.07
CA GLY A 16 -25.47 -30.69 7.48
C GLY A 16 -26.10 -29.96 8.69
N GLU A 17 -25.50 -28.87 9.14
CA GLU A 17 -25.99 -28.04 10.26
C GLU A 17 -27.18 -27.16 9.85
N LEU A 18 -27.31 -26.88 8.54
CA LEU A 18 -28.43 -26.15 7.95
C LEU A 18 -28.97 -26.89 6.73
N THR A 19 -30.29 -26.83 6.52
CA THR A 19 -30.93 -27.41 5.34
C THR A 19 -30.76 -26.56 4.08
N ALA A 20 -30.60 -25.25 4.23
CA ALA A 20 -30.38 -24.29 3.14
C ALA A 20 -29.71 -23.03 3.68
N ASN A 21 -29.01 -22.31 2.82
CA ASN A 21 -28.45 -20.99 3.16
C ASN A 21 -29.57 -19.93 3.21
N PRO A 22 -29.91 -19.40 4.40
CA PRO A 22 -30.97 -18.41 4.51
C PRO A 22 -30.67 -17.07 3.79
N TRP A 23 -29.43 -16.88 3.36
CA TRP A 23 -28.98 -15.67 2.64
C TRP A 23 -28.97 -15.85 1.13
N GLU A 24 -29.23 -17.02 0.60
CA GLU A 24 -29.25 -17.27 -0.84
C GLU A 24 -30.32 -16.42 -1.56
N ALA A 25 -31.45 -16.19 -0.91
CA ALA A 25 -32.54 -15.34 -1.42
C ALA A 25 -32.35 -13.84 -1.17
N LEU A 26 -31.33 -13.44 -0.37
CA LEU A 26 -31.07 -12.03 -0.09
C LEU A 26 -30.41 -11.36 -1.30
N LYS A 27 -31.23 -10.65 -2.08
CA LYS A 27 -30.72 -9.71 -3.09
C LYS A 27 -30.03 -8.55 -2.38
N VAL A 28 -28.71 -8.66 -2.20
CA VAL A 28 -27.90 -7.53 -1.77
C VAL A 28 -28.02 -6.45 -2.86
N LYS A 29 -28.52 -5.26 -2.50
CA LYS A 29 -28.45 -4.11 -3.42
C LYS A 29 -27.06 -4.04 -4.02
N GLU A 30 -26.97 -4.05 -5.33
CA GLU A 30 -25.72 -3.89 -6.04
C GLU A 30 -24.97 -2.70 -5.44
N ARG A 31 -23.72 -2.90 -5.08
CA ARG A 31 -22.90 -1.77 -4.65
C ARG A 31 -22.83 -0.79 -5.81
N PRO A 32 -23.03 0.51 -5.55
CA PRO A 32 -22.81 1.48 -6.61
C PRO A 32 -21.43 1.21 -7.22
N ASP A 33 -21.33 1.28 -8.53
CA ASP A 33 -20.11 0.99 -9.28
C ASP A 33 -18.92 1.64 -8.60
N VAL A 34 -18.08 0.81 -8.00
CA VAL A 34 -16.82 1.28 -7.41
C VAL A 34 -15.87 1.54 -8.58
N HIS A 35 -15.87 2.76 -9.07
CA HIS A 35 -14.90 3.15 -10.08
C HIS A 35 -13.50 2.87 -9.56
N PRO A 36 -12.70 2.04 -10.26
CA PRO A 36 -11.35 1.74 -9.82
C PRO A 36 -10.55 3.04 -9.78
N HIS A 37 -9.85 3.28 -8.68
CA HIS A 37 -8.96 4.44 -8.59
C HIS A 37 -7.98 4.47 -9.75
N GLY A 38 -7.80 5.63 -10.35
CA GLY A 38 -6.97 5.84 -11.53
C GLY A 38 -5.46 5.62 -11.30
N VAL A 39 -4.73 5.52 -12.39
CA VAL A 39 -3.27 5.68 -12.43
C VAL A 39 -2.95 7.17 -12.30
N LEU A 40 -1.87 7.52 -11.60
CA LEU A 40 -1.42 8.92 -11.52
C LEU A 40 -0.93 9.40 -12.89
N LYS A 41 -1.22 10.66 -13.19
CA LYS A 41 -0.61 11.41 -14.31
C LYS A 41 0.60 12.18 -13.78
N ASP A 42 1.55 12.54 -14.63
CA ASP A 42 2.78 13.26 -14.24
C ASP A 42 2.49 14.59 -13.52
N ALA A 43 1.45 15.30 -13.95
CA ALA A 43 1.00 16.51 -13.25
C ALA A 43 0.56 16.22 -11.81
N GLN A 44 -0.10 15.09 -11.57
CA GLN A 44 -0.52 14.66 -10.23
C GLN A 44 0.67 14.21 -9.38
N VAL A 45 1.65 13.55 -9.98
CA VAL A 45 2.93 13.21 -9.33
C VAL A 45 3.64 14.48 -8.89
N SER A 46 3.70 15.50 -9.74
CA SER A 46 4.29 16.81 -9.43
C SER A 46 3.60 17.48 -8.23
N VAL A 47 2.28 17.38 -8.11
CA VAL A 47 1.53 17.88 -6.94
C VAL A 47 1.91 17.11 -5.68
N LEU A 48 2.02 15.77 -5.75
CA LEU A 48 2.41 14.93 -4.62
C LEU A 48 3.82 15.25 -4.13
N LEU A 49 4.76 15.46 -5.04
CA LEU A 49 6.16 15.77 -4.72
C LEU A 49 6.35 17.19 -4.13
N ARG A 50 5.44 18.13 -4.43
CA ARG A 50 5.45 19.49 -3.84
C ARG A 50 4.72 19.56 -2.50
N ALA A 51 4.10 18.49 -2.04
CA ALA A 51 3.35 18.49 -0.79
C ALA A 51 4.26 18.78 0.42
N LYS A 52 3.86 19.73 1.26
CA LYS A 52 4.63 20.17 2.45
C LYS A 52 4.59 19.17 3.62
N ASP A 53 3.80 18.11 3.53
CA ASP A 53 3.75 17.06 4.55
C ASP A 53 4.97 16.13 4.40
N ARG A 54 6.01 16.37 5.19
CA ARG A 54 7.28 15.62 5.13
C ARG A 54 7.09 14.11 5.30
N VAL A 55 6.17 13.68 6.16
CA VAL A 55 5.91 12.26 6.42
C VAL A 55 5.24 11.61 5.22
N LEU A 56 4.23 12.26 4.66
CA LEU A 56 3.56 11.79 3.45
C LEU A 56 4.50 11.85 2.25
N HIS A 57 5.33 12.87 2.15
CA HIS A 57 6.31 13.05 1.06
C HIS A 57 7.28 11.85 0.96
N SER A 58 7.91 11.47 2.08
CA SER A 58 8.77 10.28 2.10
C SER A 58 8.02 9.02 1.72
N ALA A 59 6.80 8.82 2.25
CA ALA A 59 5.96 7.68 1.89
C ALA A 59 5.58 7.66 0.39
N VAL A 60 5.29 8.83 -0.19
CA VAL A 60 4.99 8.99 -1.62
C VAL A 60 6.21 8.64 -2.47
N LEU A 61 7.41 9.15 -2.13
CA LEU A 61 8.65 8.82 -2.85
C LEU A 61 8.91 7.31 -2.86
N PHE A 62 8.80 6.65 -1.70
CA PHE A 62 8.92 5.19 -1.64
C PHE A 62 7.86 4.49 -2.48
N GLY A 63 6.60 4.94 -2.40
CA GLY A 63 5.51 4.38 -3.20
C GLY A 63 5.72 4.51 -4.71
N LEU A 64 6.21 5.68 -5.17
CA LEU A 64 6.48 5.98 -6.59
C LEU A 64 7.72 5.25 -7.13
N LEU A 65 8.78 5.11 -6.32
CA LEU A 65 10.08 4.59 -6.78
C LEU A 65 10.29 3.10 -6.49
N THR A 66 9.38 2.45 -5.76
CA THR A 66 9.47 1.02 -5.41
C THR A 66 8.22 0.23 -5.71
N GLY A 67 7.13 0.91 -5.96
CA GLY A 67 5.82 0.28 -6.14
C GLY A 67 5.33 -0.49 -4.91
N MET A 68 5.81 -0.19 -3.70
CA MET A 68 5.40 -0.86 -2.47
C MET A 68 3.93 -0.59 -2.12
N ARG A 69 3.27 -1.57 -1.51
CA ARG A 69 1.97 -1.36 -0.87
C ARG A 69 2.14 -0.56 0.42
N SER A 70 1.10 0.17 0.82
CA SER A 70 1.12 0.95 2.08
C SER A 70 1.49 0.12 3.31
N GLY A 71 1.02 -1.13 3.40
CA GLY A 71 1.39 -2.04 4.49
C GLY A 71 2.86 -2.47 4.45
N GLU A 72 3.41 -2.72 3.26
CA GLU A 72 4.82 -3.05 3.07
C GLU A 72 5.70 -1.88 3.49
N LEU A 73 5.33 -0.68 3.07
CA LEU A 73 6.03 0.57 3.41
C LEU A 73 5.99 0.87 4.91
N CYS A 74 4.81 0.81 5.52
CA CYS A 74 4.66 1.10 6.96
C CYS A 74 5.40 0.08 7.85
N GLY A 75 5.61 -1.14 7.37
CA GLY A 75 6.37 -2.18 8.05
C GLY A 75 7.82 -2.29 7.62
N LEU A 76 8.37 -1.30 6.88
CA LEU A 76 9.74 -1.33 6.41
C LEU A 76 10.71 -1.05 7.56
N MET A 77 11.70 -1.94 7.70
CA MET A 77 12.76 -1.86 8.70
C MET A 77 14.06 -1.39 8.03
N ALA A 78 14.95 -0.76 8.78
CA ALA A 78 16.28 -0.41 8.28
C ALA A 78 17.06 -1.68 7.86
N GLU A 79 16.84 -2.78 8.57
CA GLU A 79 17.45 -4.09 8.32
C GLU A 79 16.91 -4.78 7.05
N ASP A 80 15.83 -4.27 6.46
CA ASP A 80 15.35 -4.71 5.14
C ASP A 80 16.20 -4.11 3.99
N ILE A 81 17.07 -3.13 4.28
CA ILE A 81 17.96 -2.51 3.30
C ILE A 81 19.28 -3.28 3.28
N THR A 82 19.59 -3.88 2.14
CA THR A 82 20.80 -4.71 1.97
C THR A 82 21.67 -4.18 0.85
N ALA A 83 22.98 -4.16 1.06
CA ALA A 83 23.96 -3.87 0.01
C ALA A 83 24.33 -5.15 -0.74
N LYS A 84 24.42 -5.06 -2.07
CA LYS A 84 24.79 -6.19 -2.95
C LYS A 84 26.01 -5.87 -3.80
N GLY A 85 27.11 -5.57 -3.14
CA GLY A 85 28.37 -5.25 -3.82
C GLY A 85 28.19 -4.13 -4.86
N ASN A 86 28.62 -4.38 -6.08
CA ASN A 86 28.56 -3.40 -7.18
C ASN A 86 27.14 -3.13 -7.71
N LEU A 87 26.13 -3.90 -7.29
CA LEU A 87 24.75 -3.70 -7.72
C LEU A 87 24.03 -2.62 -6.90
N GLY A 88 24.66 -2.06 -5.86
CA GLY A 88 24.08 -1.05 -5.00
C GLY A 88 23.21 -1.62 -3.88
N ARG A 89 22.28 -0.81 -3.36
CA ARG A 89 21.38 -1.19 -2.26
C ARG A 89 20.01 -1.64 -2.77
N PHE A 90 19.42 -2.58 -2.03
CA PHE A 90 18.13 -3.17 -2.33
C PHE A 90 17.22 -3.15 -1.10
N ILE A 91 15.93 -3.04 -1.31
CA ILE A 91 14.90 -3.28 -0.31
C ILE A 91 14.46 -4.74 -0.42
N SER A 92 14.61 -5.52 0.65
CA SER A 92 14.12 -6.88 0.75
C SER A 92 12.70 -6.86 1.33
N ILE A 93 11.69 -7.08 0.49
CA ILE A 93 10.29 -7.15 0.91
C ILE A 93 9.97 -8.59 1.27
N ARG A 94 10.01 -8.89 2.58
CA ARG A 94 9.75 -10.20 3.18
C ARG A 94 8.98 -10.04 4.49
N PRO A 95 8.39 -11.10 5.06
CA PRO A 95 7.83 -11.04 6.40
C PRO A 95 8.90 -10.60 7.41
N ASN A 96 8.54 -9.77 8.38
CA ASN A 96 9.39 -9.38 9.49
C ASN A 96 8.55 -9.24 10.77
N ALA A 97 9.15 -8.79 11.88
CA ALA A 97 8.49 -8.68 13.19
C ALA A 97 7.23 -7.81 13.20
N VAL A 98 7.09 -6.88 12.24
CA VAL A 98 5.99 -5.89 12.19
C VAL A 98 5.19 -5.94 10.89
N ARG A 99 5.60 -6.78 9.93
CA ARG A 99 4.99 -6.87 8.60
C ARG A 99 4.73 -8.32 8.22
N LEU A 100 3.45 -8.61 8.00
CA LEU A 100 3.02 -9.84 7.33
C LEU A 100 2.76 -9.53 5.85
N LEU A 101 3.15 -10.44 4.97
CA LEU A 101 2.81 -10.37 3.55
C LEU A 101 1.51 -11.10 3.27
N LYS A 102 0.76 -10.60 2.29
CA LYS A 102 -0.52 -11.21 1.88
C LYS A 102 -0.33 -12.61 1.26
N SER A 103 0.82 -12.86 0.66
CA SER A 103 1.19 -14.15 0.06
C SER A 103 2.70 -14.26 -0.07
N LYS A 104 3.24 -15.49 -0.17
CA LYS A 104 4.66 -15.74 -0.43
C LYS A 104 5.14 -15.12 -1.74
N ALA A 105 4.28 -15.09 -2.76
CA ALA A 105 4.57 -14.44 -4.04
C ALA A 105 4.77 -12.91 -3.95
N ALA A 106 4.49 -12.28 -2.81
CA ALA A 106 4.78 -10.87 -2.57
C ALA A 106 6.22 -10.62 -2.13
N GLU A 107 6.97 -11.67 -1.77
CA GLU A 107 8.39 -11.55 -1.43
C GLU A 107 9.17 -11.17 -2.69
N ARG A 108 9.96 -10.13 -2.56
CA ARG A 108 10.77 -9.61 -3.66
C ARG A 108 11.86 -8.66 -3.17
N GLU A 109 12.83 -8.45 -4.01
CA GLU A 109 13.84 -7.41 -3.82
C GLU A 109 13.59 -6.28 -4.83
N VAL A 110 13.74 -5.07 -4.37
CA VAL A 110 13.57 -3.86 -5.18
C VAL A 110 14.85 -3.05 -5.10
N PRO A 111 15.51 -2.75 -6.24
CA PRO A 111 16.68 -1.89 -6.23
C PRO A 111 16.32 -0.50 -5.71
N LEU A 112 17.21 0.09 -4.92
CA LEU A 112 17.03 1.43 -4.40
C LEU A 112 17.40 2.47 -5.47
N HIS A 113 16.50 3.39 -5.71
CA HIS A 113 16.77 4.57 -6.52
C HIS A 113 17.63 5.56 -5.72
N GLY A 114 18.58 6.27 -6.36
CA GLY A 114 19.50 7.20 -5.69
C GLY A 114 18.84 8.25 -4.80
N VAL A 115 17.65 8.74 -5.18
CA VAL A 115 16.85 9.65 -4.32
C VAL A 115 16.47 8.99 -3.00
N LEU A 116 16.12 7.70 -2.99
CA LEU A 116 15.79 6.98 -1.77
C LEU A 116 17.04 6.68 -0.94
N GLU A 117 18.18 6.42 -1.58
CA GLU A 117 19.47 6.26 -0.90
C GLU A 117 19.83 7.53 -0.13
N GLN A 118 19.70 8.70 -0.76
CA GLN A 118 19.93 9.98 -0.11
C GLN A 118 19.00 10.20 1.09
N LEU A 119 17.73 9.84 0.99
CA LEU A 119 16.77 9.92 2.12
C LEU A 119 17.18 9.00 3.28
N LEU A 120 17.60 7.77 2.98
CA LEU A 120 18.10 6.82 3.98
C LEU A 120 19.32 7.37 4.73
N ASP A 121 20.26 7.95 4.01
CA ASP A 121 21.52 8.42 4.57
C ASP A 121 21.38 9.73 5.36
N THR A 122 20.35 10.54 5.09
CA THR A 122 20.22 11.89 5.68
C THR A 122 19.05 12.07 6.64
N THR A 123 18.00 11.29 6.49
CA THR A 123 16.71 11.64 7.13
C THR A 123 16.05 10.47 7.88
N LEU A 124 16.27 9.24 7.42
CA LEU A 124 15.58 8.07 7.95
C LEU A 124 16.40 7.36 9.04
N PRO A 125 15.74 6.62 9.96
CA PRO A 125 16.43 5.85 11.00
C PRO A 125 17.38 4.79 10.39
N THR A 126 18.52 4.58 11.04
CA THR A 126 19.53 3.56 10.65
C THR A 126 19.25 2.18 11.28
N SER A 127 18.29 2.08 12.19
CA SER A 127 17.86 0.82 12.82
C SER A 127 16.39 0.83 13.13
N GLY A 128 15.75 -0.33 13.19
CA GLY A 128 14.34 -0.48 13.46
C GLY A 128 13.46 0.02 12.32
N ARG A 129 12.24 0.46 12.64
CA ARG A 129 11.27 0.91 11.61
C ARG A 129 11.72 2.21 10.95
N LEU A 130 11.79 2.23 9.62
CA LEU A 130 12.08 3.45 8.85
C LEU A 130 11.00 4.53 9.01
N PHE A 131 9.76 4.11 9.21
CA PHE A 131 8.61 5.01 9.40
C PHE A 131 7.89 4.73 10.73
N PRO A 132 8.53 5.00 11.91
CA PRO A 132 8.00 4.59 13.22
C PRO A 132 6.64 5.22 13.56
N HIS A 133 6.36 6.42 13.03
CA HIS A 133 5.11 7.15 13.29
C HIS A 133 4.04 6.95 12.21
N LEU A 134 4.34 6.15 11.18
CA LEU A 134 3.45 5.95 10.04
C LEU A 134 2.70 4.61 10.17
N THR A 135 1.39 4.66 10.01
CA THR A 135 0.52 3.49 9.88
C THR A 135 -0.24 3.58 8.57
N VAL A 136 -0.77 2.47 8.08
CA VAL A 136 -1.59 2.45 6.86
C VAL A 136 -2.73 3.45 6.93
N ASP A 137 -3.43 3.51 8.07
CA ASP A 137 -4.52 4.45 8.30
C ASP A 137 -4.06 5.91 8.21
N LYS A 138 -2.90 6.23 8.82
CA LYS A 138 -2.32 7.59 8.73
C LYS A 138 -1.94 7.95 7.29
N VAL A 139 -1.36 7.04 6.51
CA VAL A 139 -1.05 7.25 5.08
C VAL A 139 -2.32 7.58 4.31
N VAL A 140 -3.36 6.76 4.48
CA VAL A 140 -4.64 6.93 3.80
C VAL A 140 -5.29 8.27 4.18
N LYS A 141 -5.33 8.61 5.46
CA LYS A 141 -5.92 9.87 5.96
C LYS A 141 -5.15 11.10 5.47
N ARG A 142 -3.80 11.07 5.52
CA ARG A 142 -2.96 12.17 5.03
C ARG A 142 -3.10 12.37 3.52
N TYR A 143 -3.14 11.29 2.75
CA TYR A 143 -3.37 11.35 1.32
C TYR A 143 -4.77 11.90 1.01
N ALA A 144 -5.80 11.44 1.71
CA ALA A 144 -7.16 11.95 1.55
C ALA A 144 -7.28 13.44 1.90
N TYR A 145 -6.56 13.89 2.93
CA TYR A 145 -6.47 15.31 3.29
C TYR A 145 -5.81 16.14 2.17
N LEU A 146 -4.68 15.67 1.61
CA LEU A 146 -4.02 16.32 0.49
C LEU A 146 -4.93 16.40 -0.73
N ARG A 147 -5.60 15.30 -1.08
CA ARG A 147 -6.55 15.23 -2.21
C ARG A 147 -7.70 16.22 -2.09
N ARG A 148 -8.20 16.52 -0.88
CA ARG A 148 -9.25 17.54 -0.67
C ARG A 148 -8.77 18.96 -1.00
N ARG A 149 -7.48 19.22 -0.84
CA ARG A 149 -6.86 20.53 -1.11
C ARG A 149 -6.37 20.68 -2.54
N HIS A 150 -6.24 19.58 -3.26
CA HIS A 150 -5.73 19.52 -4.62
C HIS A 150 -6.72 18.75 -5.50
N PRO A 151 -7.67 19.45 -6.15
CA PRO A 151 -8.67 18.82 -7.03
C PRO A 151 -8.05 17.98 -8.13
N GLU A 152 -6.83 18.29 -8.56
CA GLU A 152 -6.07 17.52 -9.55
C GLU A 152 -5.87 16.07 -9.14
N LEU A 153 -5.86 15.77 -7.82
CA LEU A 153 -5.71 14.42 -7.27
C LEU A 153 -7.03 13.65 -7.18
N HIS A 154 -8.16 14.20 -7.64
CA HIS A 154 -9.43 13.50 -7.62
C HIS A 154 -9.34 12.17 -8.36
N GLY A 155 -10.07 11.15 -7.87
CA GLY A 155 -10.04 9.79 -8.42
C GLY A 155 -8.79 8.99 -8.06
N THR A 156 -7.83 9.55 -7.32
CA THR A 156 -6.61 8.86 -6.89
C THR A 156 -6.59 8.55 -5.39
N VAL A 157 -5.78 7.59 -5.01
CA VAL A 157 -5.50 7.20 -3.62
C VAL A 157 -4.01 6.90 -3.49
N PHE A 158 -3.50 6.70 -2.26
CA PHE A 158 -2.10 6.35 -2.08
C PHE A 158 -1.67 5.13 -2.92
N HIS A 159 -2.52 4.13 -3.08
CA HIS A 159 -2.23 2.97 -3.93
C HIS A 159 -2.02 3.32 -5.42
N SER A 160 -2.46 4.47 -5.87
CA SER A 160 -2.20 4.97 -7.24
C SER A 160 -0.72 5.22 -7.51
N THR A 161 0.11 5.44 -6.48
CA THR A 161 1.58 5.52 -6.61
C THR A 161 2.16 4.21 -7.14
N ARG A 162 1.69 3.07 -6.61
CA ARG A 162 2.09 1.75 -7.09
C ARG A 162 1.60 1.49 -8.51
N LYS A 163 0.38 1.89 -8.85
CA LYS A 163 -0.13 1.76 -10.21
C LYS A 163 0.75 2.53 -11.19
N TRP A 164 1.11 3.76 -10.85
CA TRP A 164 2.02 4.58 -11.66
C TRP A 164 3.38 3.90 -11.84
N PHE A 165 4.01 3.39 -10.78
CA PHE A 165 5.28 2.66 -10.85
C PHE A 165 5.25 1.46 -11.82
N ILE A 166 4.14 0.71 -11.85
CA ILE A 166 4.00 -0.48 -12.70
C ILE A 166 3.81 -0.10 -14.18
N THR A 167 3.38 1.13 -14.46
CA THR A 167 3.11 1.61 -15.82
C THR A 167 4.29 2.38 -16.44
N GLN A 168 5.39 2.56 -15.72
CA GLN A 168 6.64 3.13 -16.24
C GLN A 168 7.52 2.03 -16.83
#